data_a058393942087a735084f62f2a62e0a3
#
_entry.id   a058393942087a735084f62f2a62e0a3
#
_cell.length_a   1.000
_cell.length_b   1.000
_cell.length_c   1.000
_cell.angle_alpha   90.00
_cell.angle_beta   90.00
_cell.angle_gamma   90.00
#
_symmetry.space_group_name_H-M   'P 1'
#
loop_
_entity.id
_entity.type
_entity.pdbx_description
1 polymer ?
#
loop_
_entity_poly.entity_id
_entity_poly.type
_entity_poly.pdbx_seq_one_letter_code
_entity_poly.pdbx_strand_id
1 'polypeptide(L)'
;ELSGGQQQRVAIARALAMDPEILFFDEPTSALDIAHQVDVLALVHRLSQERGLTVIAVLHDINMAARYCDYLVALRGGEMIAQGTPAEIMRGETLEMIYGIPMGILPHPAGAAPVSFVY
;
A
#
# COMPACT_ATOMS: atom_id res chain seq x y z
N GLU A 1 5.35 -7.27 26.78
CA GLU A 1 4.59 -7.65 25.59
C GLU A 1 4.61 -6.53 24.56
N LEU A 2 4.91 -6.86 23.33
CA LEU A 2 5.04 -5.87 22.26
C LEU A 2 3.67 -5.54 21.66
N SER A 3 3.44 -4.26 21.33
CA SER A 3 2.28 -3.87 20.53
C SER A 3 2.39 -4.47 19.13
N GLY A 4 1.26 -4.50 18.38
CA GLY A 4 1.25 -4.94 17.00
C GLY A 4 2.26 -4.20 16.14
N GLY A 5 2.41 -2.88 16.36
CA GLY A 5 3.38 -2.04 15.67
C GLY A 5 4.81 -2.38 15.96
N GLN A 6 5.10 -2.62 17.20
CA GLN A 6 6.43 -3.02 17.62
C GLN A 6 6.78 -4.39 17.05
N GLN A 7 5.83 -5.32 17.03
CA GLN A 7 6.03 -6.65 16.44
C GLN A 7 6.33 -6.55 14.95
N GLN A 8 5.63 -5.71 14.21
CA GLN A 8 5.89 -5.51 12.79
C GLN A 8 7.26 -4.89 12.54
N ARG A 9 7.66 -3.92 13.34
CA ARG A 9 8.98 -3.29 13.21
C ARG A 9 10.10 -4.28 13.51
N VAL A 10 9.91 -5.15 14.50
CA VAL A 10 10.87 -6.21 14.81
C VAL A 10 10.96 -7.21 13.65
N ALA A 11 9.82 -7.59 13.07
CA ALA A 11 9.80 -8.50 11.92
C ALA A 11 10.52 -7.89 10.70
N ILE A 12 10.30 -6.61 10.43
CA ILE A 12 10.99 -5.89 9.35
C ILE A 12 12.50 -5.85 9.61
N ALA A 13 12.89 -5.52 10.84
CA ALA A 13 14.31 -5.48 11.22
C ALA A 13 14.99 -6.83 11.05
N ARG A 14 14.32 -7.92 11.42
CA ARG A 14 14.83 -9.28 11.24
C ARG A 14 15.00 -9.62 9.75
N ALA A 15 14.02 -9.27 8.93
CA ALA A 15 14.09 -9.50 7.50
C ALA A 15 15.25 -8.72 6.88
N LEU A 16 15.42 -7.45 7.27
CA LEU A 16 16.49 -6.59 6.76
C LEU A 16 17.89 -7.05 7.18
N ALA A 17 18.00 -7.69 8.36
CA ALA A 17 19.27 -8.23 8.83
C ALA A 17 19.83 -9.33 7.93
N MET A 18 18.97 -9.95 7.12
CA MET A 18 19.38 -10.95 6.14
C MET A 18 19.85 -10.34 4.81
N ASP A 19 19.87 -9.02 4.70
CA ASP A 19 20.24 -8.27 3.51
C ASP A 19 19.51 -8.74 2.24
N PRO A 20 18.18 -8.70 2.22
CA PRO A 20 17.42 -9.21 1.09
C PRO A 20 17.42 -8.24 -0.09
N GLU A 21 17.24 -8.76 -1.30
CA GLU A 21 16.97 -7.95 -2.48
C GLU A 21 15.49 -7.59 -2.58
N ILE A 22 14.62 -8.47 -2.09
CA ILE A 22 13.17 -8.31 -2.12
C ILE A 22 12.62 -8.51 -0.72
N LEU A 23 11.80 -7.58 -0.27
CA LEU A 23 11.05 -7.69 0.97
C LEU A 23 9.58 -7.87 0.63
N PHE A 24 8.97 -8.95 1.12
CA PHE A 24 7.54 -9.17 0.98
C PHE A 24 6.85 -8.77 2.28
N PHE A 25 5.85 -7.90 2.16
CA PHE A 25 5.10 -7.38 3.29
C PHE A 25 3.61 -7.67 3.08
N ASP A 26 3.04 -8.51 3.95
CA ASP A 26 1.61 -8.78 3.95
C ASP A 26 0.98 -8.01 5.12
N GLU A 27 0.20 -6.99 4.82
CA GLU A 27 -0.42 -6.18 5.85
C GLU A 27 -1.43 -7.01 6.64
N PRO A 28 -1.25 -7.12 7.97
CA PRO A 28 -2.24 -7.80 8.77
C PRO A 28 -3.57 -7.05 8.74
N THR A 29 -4.67 -7.80 8.66
CA THR A 29 -6.01 -7.27 8.50
C THR A 29 -6.56 -6.55 9.73
N SER A 30 -5.79 -6.42 10.79
CA SER A 30 -6.18 -5.67 11.97
C SER A 30 -6.24 -4.19 11.61
N ALA A 31 -7.43 -3.73 11.26
CA ALA A 31 -7.68 -2.36 10.82
C ALA A 31 -7.80 -1.36 11.97
N LEU A 32 -7.40 -1.75 13.18
CA LEU A 32 -7.75 -0.99 14.37
C LEU A 32 -6.87 0.25 14.60
N ASP A 33 -5.74 0.36 13.91
CA ASP A 33 -4.82 1.46 14.17
C ASP A 33 -4.26 2.02 12.86
N ILE A 34 -4.94 3.04 12.36
CA ILE A 34 -4.55 3.73 11.12
C ILE A 34 -3.18 4.39 11.29
N ALA A 35 -2.93 5.01 12.43
CA ALA A 35 -1.65 5.67 12.69
C ALA A 35 -0.50 4.67 12.58
N HIS A 36 -0.71 3.47 13.08
CA HIS A 36 0.27 2.40 13.01
C HIS A 36 0.51 1.95 11.58
N GLN A 37 -0.55 1.78 10.79
CA GLN A 37 -0.44 1.42 9.37
C GLN A 37 0.37 2.46 8.60
N VAL A 38 0.08 3.74 8.82
CA VAL A 38 0.79 4.84 8.19
C VAL A 38 2.28 4.82 8.55
N ASP A 39 2.59 4.62 9.83
CA ASP A 39 3.99 4.56 10.29
C ASP A 39 4.76 3.42 9.63
N VAL A 40 4.16 2.23 9.55
CA VAL A 40 4.81 1.07 8.94
C VAL A 40 5.00 1.27 7.45
N LEU A 41 3.98 1.74 6.74
CA LEU A 41 4.07 1.96 5.30
C LEU A 41 5.09 3.05 4.95
N ALA A 42 5.13 4.13 5.74
CA ALA A 42 6.11 5.18 5.55
C ALA A 42 7.53 4.67 5.80
N LEU A 43 7.71 3.84 6.82
CA LEU A 43 9.01 3.22 7.11
C LEU A 43 9.48 2.32 5.97
N VAL A 44 8.60 1.43 5.50
CA VAL A 44 8.92 0.49 4.41
C VAL A 44 9.22 1.26 3.12
N HIS A 45 8.45 2.28 2.81
CA HIS A 45 8.70 3.12 1.64
C HIS A 45 10.07 3.80 1.71
N ARG A 46 10.39 4.39 2.85
CA ARG A 46 11.69 5.05 3.06
C ARG A 46 12.84 4.05 2.91
N LEU A 47 12.72 2.87 3.49
CA LEU A 47 13.75 1.85 3.39
C LEU A 47 13.93 1.37 1.93
N SER A 48 12.85 1.27 1.17
CA SER A 48 12.96 0.91 -0.24
C SER A 48 13.75 1.95 -1.03
N GLN A 49 13.56 3.23 -0.74
CA GLN A 49 14.27 4.32 -1.41
C GLN A 49 15.74 4.38 -0.98
N GLU A 50 16.00 4.27 0.31
CA GLU A 50 17.37 4.42 0.85
C GLU A 50 18.26 3.24 0.52
N ARG A 51 17.72 2.02 0.47
CA ARG A 51 18.50 0.80 0.29
C ARG A 51 18.40 0.21 -1.12
N GLY A 52 17.63 0.82 -2.01
CA GLY A 52 17.36 0.23 -3.33
C GLY A 52 16.64 -1.11 -3.25
N LEU A 53 15.90 -1.33 -2.17
CA LEU A 53 15.20 -2.56 -1.89
C LEU A 53 13.89 -2.61 -2.66
N THR A 54 13.60 -3.73 -3.30
CA THR A 54 12.28 -3.96 -3.91
C THR A 54 11.33 -4.47 -2.83
N VAL A 55 10.22 -3.78 -2.66
CA VAL A 55 9.20 -4.16 -1.68
C VAL A 55 7.91 -4.54 -2.41
N ILE A 56 7.40 -5.71 -2.09
CA ILE A 56 6.09 -6.17 -2.56
C ILE A 56 5.16 -6.18 -1.34
N ALA A 57 4.10 -5.39 -1.39
CA ALA A 57 3.17 -5.27 -0.27
C ALA A 57 1.77 -5.67 -0.71
N VAL A 58 1.09 -6.46 0.13
CA VAL A 58 -0.34 -6.76 -0.04
C VAL A 58 -1.11 -5.81 0.87
N LEU A 59 -1.91 -4.96 0.26
CA LEU A 59 -2.66 -3.92 0.96
C LEU A 59 -4.15 -4.02 0.60
N HIS A 60 -5.01 -3.66 1.54
CA HIS A 60 -6.45 -3.70 1.35
C HIS A 60 -7.08 -2.33 1.13
N ASP A 61 -6.34 -1.27 1.41
CA ASP A 61 -6.79 0.11 1.24
C ASP A 61 -6.11 0.73 0.02
N ILE A 62 -6.90 1.02 -1.01
CA ILE A 62 -6.38 1.57 -2.26
C ILE A 62 -5.75 2.96 -2.07
N ASN A 63 -6.29 3.77 -1.16
CA ASN A 63 -5.72 5.09 -0.91
C ASN A 63 -4.33 5.00 -0.28
N MET A 64 -4.13 4.05 0.63
CA MET A 64 -2.82 3.79 1.22
C MET A 64 -1.85 3.24 0.17
N ALA A 65 -2.31 2.31 -0.66
CA ALA A 65 -1.49 1.75 -1.74
C ALA A 65 -1.06 2.85 -2.70
N ALA A 66 -1.98 3.71 -3.12
CA ALA A 66 -1.66 4.79 -4.05
C ALA A 66 -0.69 5.80 -3.47
N ARG A 67 -0.74 6.02 -2.16
CA ARG A 67 0.13 6.98 -1.48
C ARG A 67 1.57 6.47 -1.32
N TYR A 68 1.73 5.19 -0.99
CA TYR A 68 3.05 4.66 -0.58
C TYR A 68 3.71 3.75 -1.60
N CYS A 69 3.00 3.30 -2.62
CA CYS A 69 3.55 2.39 -3.62
C CYS A 69 3.80 3.12 -4.94
N ASP A 70 4.81 2.67 -5.66
CA ASP A 70 5.18 3.23 -6.96
C ASP A 70 4.41 2.58 -8.10
N TYR A 71 3.95 1.36 -7.90
CA TYR A 71 3.23 0.58 -8.90
C TYR A 71 2.20 -0.30 -8.22
N LEU A 72 1.01 -0.37 -8.77
CA LEU A 72 -0.12 -1.10 -8.19
C LEU A 72 -0.58 -2.21 -9.10
N VAL A 73 -0.91 -3.35 -8.50
CA VAL A 73 -1.55 -4.47 -9.19
C VAL A 73 -2.82 -4.81 -8.41
N ALA A 74 -3.96 -4.71 -9.06
CA ALA A 74 -5.24 -5.02 -8.45
C ALA A 74 -5.67 -6.44 -8.82
N LEU A 75 -5.95 -7.26 -7.81
CA LEU A 75 -6.37 -8.64 -7.97
C LEU A 75 -7.78 -8.84 -7.42
N ARG A 76 -8.56 -9.64 -8.12
CA ARG A 76 -9.88 -10.06 -7.66
C ARG A 76 -10.17 -11.46 -8.18
N GLY A 77 -10.54 -12.37 -7.26
CA GLY A 77 -10.84 -13.74 -7.63
C GLY A 77 -9.66 -14.48 -8.27
N GLY A 78 -8.44 -14.14 -7.89
CA GLY A 78 -7.23 -14.73 -8.45
C GLY A 78 -6.82 -14.19 -9.81
N GLU A 79 -7.54 -13.19 -10.33
CA GLU A 79 -7.23 -12.58 -11.63
C GLU A 79 -6.73 -11.15 -11.47
N MET A 80 -5.82 -10.75 -12.34
CA MET A 80 -5.35 -9.37 -12.40
C MET A 80 -6.39 -8.52 -13.14
N ILE A 81 -6.97 -7.55 -12.41
CA ILE A 81 -8.01 -6.68 -12.97
C ILE A 81 -7.41 -5.43 -13.59
N ALA A 82 -6.38 -4.86 -12.94
CA ALA A 82 -5.73 -3.64 -13.42
C ALA A 82 -4.32 -3.58 -12.87
N GLN A 83 -3.44 -2.85 -13.57
CA GLN A 83 -2.10 -2.57 -13.09
C GLN A 83 -1.63 -1.22 -13.64
N GLY A 84 -0.76 -0.57 -12.93
CA GLY A 84 -0.19 0.69 -13.34
C GLY A 84 0.36 1.51 -12.19
N THR A 85 0.81 2.71 -12.52
CA THR A 85 1.21 3.70 -11.51
C THR A 85 -0.01 4.17 -10.73
N PRO A 86 0.18 4.79 -9.56
CA PRO A 86 -0.94 5.39 -8.84
C PRO A 86 -1.78 6.35 -9.69
N ALA A 87 -1.15 7.16 -10.53
CA ALA A 87 -1.88 8.08 -11.40
C ALA A 87 -2.75 7.35 -12.43
N GLU A 88 -2.31 6.20 -12.91
CA GLU A 88 -3.06 5.39 -13.87
C GLU A 88 -4.22 4.64 -13.22
N ILE A 89 -4.03 4.19 -11.99
CA ILE A 89 -5.04 3.41 -11.26
C ILE A 89 -6.10 4.32 -10.61
N MET A 90 -5.70 5.49 -10.10
CA MET A 90 -6.60 6.40 -9.38
C MET A 90 -7.44 7.22 -10.33
N ARG A 91 -8.27 6.53 -11.10
CA ARG A 91 -9.26 7.10 -12.01
C ARG A 91 -10.59 6.43 -11.75
N GLY A 92 -11.68 7.19 -11.84
CA GLY A 92 -13.02 6.67 -11.54
C GLY A 92 -13.36 5.40 -12.32
N GLU A 93 -13.09 5.40 -13.62
CA GLU A 93 -13.38 4.24 -14.48
C GLU A 93 -12.56 3.00 -14.10
N THR A 94 -11.28 3.18 -13.77
CA THR A 94 -10.42 2.07 -13.35
C THR A 94 -10.86 1.52 -12.00
N LEU A 95 -11.18 2.40 -11.05
CA LEU A 95 -11.65 2.01 -9.73
C LEU A 95 -12.99 1.29 -9.79
N GLU A 96 -13.89 1.72 -10.69
CA GLU A 96 -15.14 1.00 -10.91
C GLU A 96 -14.90 -0.41 -11.42
N MET A 97 -13.94 -0.58 -12.31
CA MET A 97 -13.52 -1.91 -12.77
C MET A 97 -13.01 -2.79 -11.63
N ILE A 98 -12.22 -2.21 -10.73
CA ILE A 98 -11.62 -2.94 -9.61
C ILE A 98 -12.68 -3.33 -8.57
N TYR A 99 -13.55 -2.40 -8.19
CA TYR A 99 -14.49 -2.60 -7.09
C TYR A 99 -15.90 -2.99 -7.53
N GLY A 100 -16.24 -2.79 -8.80
CA GLY A 100 -17.57 -3.13 -9.31
C GLY A 100 -18.66 -2.15 -8.92
N ILE A 101 -18.29 -1.00 -8.39
CA ILE A 101 -19.22 0.06 -7.98
C ILE A 101 -18.70 1.41 -8.46
N PRO A 102 -19.58 2.41 -8.65
CA PRO A 102 -19.12 3.74 -9.03
C PRO A 102 -18.22 4.34 -7.96
N MET A 103 -17.08 4.84 -8.39
CA MET A 103 -16.08 5.47 -7.52
C MET A 103 -15.71 6.83 -8.08
N GLY A 104 -15.41 7.75 -7.19
CA GLY A 104 -14.88 9.06 -7.55
C GLY A 104 -13.49 9.28 -6.99
N ILE A 105 -12.83 10.31 -7.48
CA ILE A 105 -11.53 10.73 -6.96
C ILE A 105 -11.53 12.23 -6.70
N LEU A 106 -10.72 12.64 -5.73
CA LEU A 106 -10.48 14.04 -5.40
C LEU A 106 -8.98 14.27 -5.27
N PRO A 107 -8.49 15.46 -5.66
CA PRO A 107 -7.09 15.81 -5.43
C PRO A 107 -6.77 15.79 -3.94
N HIS A 108 -5.61 15.27 -3.59
CA HIS A 108 -5.15 15.31 -2.21
C HIS A 108 -4.67 16.72 -1.85
N PRO A 109 -5.11 17.29 -0.71
CA PRO A 109 -4.73 18.67 -0.34
C PRO A 109 -3.23 18.89 -0.22
N ALA A 110 -2.48 17.85 0.16
CA ALA A 110 -1.01 17.93 0.32
C ALA A 110 -0.24 17.60 -0.96
N GLY A 111 -0.91 17.46 -2.11
CA GLY A 111 -0.24 17.16 -3.36
C GLY A 111 0.16 15.70 -3.55
N ALA A 112 -0.27 14.81 -2.66
CA ALA A 112 -0.07 13.37 -2.80
C ALA A 112 -1.00 12.80 -3.88
N ALA A 113 -0.95 11.47 -4.09
CA ALA A 113 -1.84 10.80 -5.03
C ALA A 113 -3.32 11.12 -4.72
N PRO A 114 -4.20 11.17 -5.74
CA PRO A 114 -5.62 11.44 -5.51
C PRO A 114 -6.24 10.46 -4.52
N VAL A 115 -7.30 10.90 -3.86
CA VAL A 115 -8.03 10.09 -2.89
C VAL A 115 -9.31 9.57 -3.53
N SER A 116 -9.59 8.29 -3.36
CA SER A 116 -10.81 7.67 -3.87
C SER A 116 -11.92 7.69 -2.82
N PHE A 117 -13.15 7.72 -3.29
CA PHE A 117 -14.33 7.63 -2.43
C PHE A 117 -15.46 6.88 -3.14
N VAL A 118 -16.39 6.34 -2.35
CA VAL A 118 -17.60 5.71 -2.86
C VAL A 118 -18.68 6.77 -3.00
N TYR A 119 -19.36 6.78 -4.11
CA TYR A 119 -20.50 7.69 -4.33
C TYR A 119 -21.67 7.42 -3.39
#